data_4219f5b41fe731ce6c18580c0e22cad3
#
_entry.id   4219f5b41fe731ce6c18580c0e22cad3
#
_cell.length_a   1.000
_cell.length_b   1.000
_cell.length_c   1.000
_cell.angle_alpha   90.00
_cell.angle_beta   90.00
_cell.angle_gamma   90.00
#
_symmetry.space_group_name_H-M   'P 1'
#
loop_
_entity.id
_entity.type
_entity.pdbx_description
1 polymer ?
#
loop_
_entity_poly.entity_id
_entity_poly.type
_entity_poly.pdbx_seq_one_letter_code
_entity_poly.pdbx_strand_id
1 'polypeptide(L)' 'MRRFDAAALFTAMDAQRVARGMTWEQVGREIGVSAATIQRARRGGRMEVDGMLAMVGWLGVPVETFVRDSEH' A
#
# COMPACT_ATOMS: atom_id res chain seq x y z
N MET A 1 -7.44 -8.98 -17.85
CA MET A 1 -7.03 -9.52 -16.55
C MET A 1 -6.85 -8.40 -15.54
N ARG A 2 -7.30 -8.62 -14.33
CA ARG A 2 -7.19 -7.59 -13.28
C ARG A 2 -5.91 -7.77 -12.48
N ARG A 3 -5.33 -6.67 -12.08
CA ARG A 3 -4.13 -6.68 -11.25
C ARG A 3 -4.19 -5.57 -10.21
N PHE A 4 -3.46 -5.75 -9.14
CA PHE A 4 -3.39 -4.76 -8.07
C PHE A 4 -2.17 -3.85 -8.30
N ASP A 5 -2.39 -2.54 -8.26
CA ASP A 5 -1.35 -1.55 -8.49
C ASP A 5 -0.67 -1.20 -7.17
N ALA A 6 0.33 -1.99 -6.79
CA ALA A 6 1.04 -1.80 -5.53
C ALA A 6 1.81 -0.49 -5.50
N ALA A 7 2.32 -0.05 -6.65
CA ALA A 7 3.07 1.21 -6.70
C ALA A 7 2.15 2.41 -6.42
N ALA A 8 0.92 2.37 -6.94
CA ALA A 8 -0.06 3.42 -6.65
C ALA A 8 -0.45 3.41 -5.18
N LEU A 9 -0.59 2.22 -4.59
CA LEU A 9 -0.86 2.11 -3.15
C LEU A 9 0.27 2.76 -2.36
N PHE A 10 1.53 2.45 -2.69
CA PHE A 10 2.66 3.02 -1.99
C PHE A 10 2.65 4.56 -2.09
N THR A 11 2.39 5.10 -3.28
CA THR A 11 2.36 6.54 -3.49
C THR A 11 1.31 7.20 -2.61
N ALA A 12 0.13 6.61 -2.54
CA ALA A 12 -0.95 7.13 -1.69
C ALA A 12 -0.58 7.07 -0.21
N MET A 13 0.04 5.96 0.22
CA MET A 13 0.50 5.83 1.60
C MET A 13 1.58 6.85 1.95
N ASP A 14 2.50 7.08 1.02
CA ASP A 14 3.57 8.04 1.26
C ASP A 14 3.01 9.44 1.45
N ALA A 15 2.05 9.84 0.64
CA ALA A 15 1.40 11.15 0.77
C ALA A 15 0.73 11.28 2.14
N GLN A 16 0.01 10.25 2.58
CA GLN A 16 -0.67 10.29 3.87
C GLN A 16 0.32 10.26 5.02
N ARG A 17 1.40 9.48 4.88
CA ARG A 17 2.46 9.42 5.88
C ARG A 17 3.08 10.80 6.10
N VAL A 18 3.43 11.47 5.01
CA VAL A 18 4.03 12.81 5.09
C VAL A 18 3.05 13.79 5.71
N ALA A 19 1.79 13.75 5.30
CA ALA A 19 0.77 14.63 5.84
C ALA A 19 0.57 14.46 7.34
N ARG A 20 0.77 13.23 7.86
CA ARG A 20 0.62 12.94 9.28
C ARG A 20 1.95 13.09 10.05
N GLY A 21 3.05 13.39 9.36
CA GLY A 21 4.36 13.52 10.00
C GLY A 21 4.91 12.23 10.57
N MET A 22 4.64 11.10 9.91
CA MET A 22 5.03 9.78 10.42
C MET A 22 6.23 9.23 9.66
N THR A 23 7.00 8.38 10.34
CA THR A 23 8.02 7.57 9.69
C THR A 23 7.40 6.27 9.20
N TRP A 24 8.09 5.57 8.29
CA TRP A 24 7.61 4.27 7.84
C TRP A 24 7.56 3.25 8.97
N GLU A 25 8.48 3.32 9.93
CA GLU A 25 8.45 2.45 11.10
C GLU A 25 7.21 2.68 11.94
N GLN A 26 6.81 3.94 12.09
CA GLN A 26 5.58 4.25 12.82
C GLN A 26 4.34 3.72 12.11
N VAL A 27 4.27 3.89 10.79
CA VAL A 27 3.17 3.34 10.01
C VAL A 27 3.14 1.81 10.15
N GLY A 28 4.30 1.17 10.03
CA GLY A 28 4.39 -0.29 10.14
C GLY A 28 3.91 -0.79 11.48
N ARG A 29 4.27 -0.12 12.57
CA ARG A 29 3.79 -0.51 13.90
C ARG A 29 2.29 -0.37 14.02
N GLU A 30 1.73 0.67 13.40
CA GLU A 30 0.28 0.91 13.48
C GLU A 30 -0.52 -0.17 12.77
N ILE A 31 -0.02 -0.67 11.64
CA ILE A 31 -0.77 -1.63 10.84
C ILE A 31 -0.25 -3.08 10.95
N GLY A 32 0.82 -3.28 11.70
CA GLY A 32 1.38 -4.61 11.91
C GLY A 32 2.14 -5.16 10.69
N VAL A 33 2.71 -4.29 9.86
CA VAL A 33 3.48 -4.67 8.68
C VAL A 33 4.84 -3.97 8.78
N SER A 34 5.93 -4.70 8.49
CA SER A 34 7.25 -4.10 8.60
C SER A 34 7.45 -2.98 7.57
N ALA A 35 8.28 -1.99 7.93
CA ALA A 35 8.59 -0.91 7.02
C ALA A 35 9.20 -1.43 5.72
N ALA A 36 10.03 -2.47 5.79
CA ALA A 36 10.63 -3.06 4.59
C ALA A 36 9.57 -3.65 3.67
N THR A 37 8.56 -4.29 4.24
CA THR A 37 7.47 -4.85 3.45
C THR A 37 6.68 -3.74 2.75
N ILE A 38 6.38 -2.66 3.47
CA ILE A 38 5.68 -1.52 2.89
C ILE A 38 6.49 -0.92 1.75
N GLN A 39 7.79 -0.72 1.97
CA GLN A 39 8.63 -0.08 0.95
C GLN A 39 8.82 -0.94 -0.30
N ARG A 40 8.71 -2.25 -0.17
CA ARG A 40 8.76 -3.12 -1.34
C ARG A 40 7.62 -2.85 -2.32
N ALA A 41 6.49 -2.36 -1.82
CA ALA A 41 5.36 -2.03 -2.68
C ALA A 41 5.70 -0.94 -3.70
N ARG A 42 6.69 -0.10 -3.41
CA ARG A 42 7.12 0.98 -4.30
C ARG A 42 7.53 0.46 -5.68
N ARG A 43 8.07 -0.74 -5.73
CA ARG A 43 8.51 -1.34 -6.98
C ARG A 43 7.37 -1.95 -7.78
N GLY A 44 6.19 -2.04 -7.19
CA GLY A 44 5.09 -2.76 -7.78
C GLY A 44 5.25 -4.26 -7.59
N GLY A 45 4.59 -5.03 -8.44
CA GLY A 45 4.67 -6.48 -8.37
C GLY A 45 3.68 -7.07 -7.38
N ARG A 46 3.96 -8.28 -6.96
CA ARG A 46 3.04 -9.03 -6.10
C ARG A 46 3.13 -8.58 -4.66
N MET A 47 2.00 -8.61 -4.00
CA MET A 47 1.91 -8.35 -2.57
C MET A 47 1.20 -9.50 -1.89
N GLU A 48 1.58 -9.75 -0.65
CA GLU A 48 0.85 -10.66 0.20
C GLU A 48 -0.48 -10.02 0.57
N VAL A 49 -1.56 -10.82 0.54
CA VAL A 49 -2.92 -10.30 0.68
C VAL A 49 -3.14 -9.59 2.01
N ASP A 50 -2.68 -10.21 3.11
CA ASP A 50 -2.92 -9.62 4.44
C ASP A 50 -2.22 -8.28 4.59
N GLY A 51 -0.99 -8.17 4.08
CA GLY A 51 -0.27 -6.90 4.10
C GLY A 51 -0.94 -5.85 3.25
N MET A 52 -1.42 -6.25 2.07
CA MET A 52 -2.14 -5.34 1.20
C MET A 52 -3.41 -4.80 1.87
N LEU A 53 -4.18 -5.68 2.50
CA LEU A 53 -5.41 -5.26 3.17
C LEU A 53 -5.12 -4.32 4.33
N ALA A 54 -4.05 -4.56 5.09
CA ALA A 54 -3.65 -3.69 6.18
C ALA A 54 -3.30 -2.29 5.66
N MET A 55 -2.55 -2.24 4.56
CA MET A 55 -2.14 -0.97 3.97
C MET A 55 -3.32 -0.18 3.39
N VAL A 56 -4.19 -0.86 2.65
CA VAL A 56 -5.39 -0.22 2.10
C VAL A 56 -6.31 0.26 3.22
N GLY A 57 -6.45 -0.56 4.28
CA GLY A 57 -7.25 -0.18 5.44
C GLY A 57 -6.73 1.05 6.15
N TRP A 58 -5.41 1.20 6.23
CA TRP A 58 -4.80 2.39 6.83
C TRP A 58 -5.17 3.66 6.07
N LEU A 59 -5.27 3.57 4.74
CA LEU A 59 -5.71 4.69 3.92
C LEU A 59 -7.20 4.98 4.05
N GLY A 60 -7.99 3.96 4.41
CA GLY A 60 -9.43 4.13 4.53
C GLY A 60 -10.16 4.19 3.21
N VAL A 61 -9.60 3.59 2.16
CA VAL A 61 -10.23 3.57 0.84
C VAL A 61 -10.56 2.13 0.43
N PRO A 62 -11.47 1.94 -0.53
CA PRO A 62 -11.76 0.58 -1.01
C PRO A 62 -10.55 0.00 -1.75
N VAL A 63 -10.40 -1.32 -1.68
CA VAL A 63 -9.30 -1.99 -2.36
C VAL A 63 -9.38 -1.78 -3.88
N GLU A 64 -10.58 -1.61 -4.41
CA GLU A 64 -10.79 -1.38 -5.84
C GLU A 64 -10.12 -0.11 -6.34
N THR A 65 -9.81 0.82 -5.44
CA THR A 65 -9.10 2.05 -5.79
C THR A 65 -7.80 1.75 -6.54
N PHE A 66 -7.16 0.62 -6.23
CA PHE A 66 -5.86 0.26 -6.79
C PHE A 66 -5.93 -0.93 -7.74
N VAL A 67 -7.13 -1.37 -8.10
CA VAL A 67 -7.29 -2.46 -9.07
C VAL A 67 -7.30 -1.89 -10.47
N ARG A 68 -6.51 -2.48 -11.36
CA ARG A 68 -6.39 -2.08 -12.74
C ARG A 68 -6.76 -3.24 -13.66
N ASP A 69 -7.42 -2.92 -14.75
CA ASP A 69 -7.65 -3.91 -15.79
C ASP A 69 -6.49 -3.89 -16.77
N SER A 70 -5.90 -5.06 -16.96
CA SER A 70 -4.82 -5.21 -17.90
C SER A 70 -5.44 -5.58 -19.24
N GLU A 71 -5.51 -4.64 -20.15
CA GLU A 71 -6.04 -4.86 -21.49
C GLU A 71 -4.91 -5.30 -22.38
N HIS A 72 -4.99 -6.44 -22.91
CA HIS A 72 -3.96 -7.01 -23.75
C HIS A 72 -2.57 -6.96 -23.08
#